data_a0e7ae66d1ee9e2e1a5ac6b0eb894f39
#
_entry.id   a0e7ae66d1ee9e2e1a5ac6b0eb894f39
#
_cell.length_a   1.000
_cell.length_b   1.000
_cell.length_c   1.000
_cell.angle_alpha   90.00
_cell.angle_beta   90.00
_cell.angle_gamma   90.00
#
_symmetry.space_group_name_H-M   'P 1'
#
loop_
_entity.id
_entity.type
_entity.pdbx_description
1 polymer ?
#
loop_
_entity_poly.entity_id
_entity_poly.type
_entity_poly.pdbx_seq_one_letter_code
_entity_poly.pdbx_strand_id
1 'polypeptide(L)'
;MSKKRKKKRREQSEARRRRALERLRKAVEEQHATAPPPPPPPLPLPSKPPLSSPLPDEPVESEENGLWAQFKRANLEGKKIIFLSTLETGELDDEYAFGMLNGIRSELDLRDRESRLRYTKLVERLRQHAPKLYRQSIAYYHANLIHDAVADGRWEALPELLVPFAEEPERTIETFTRVIDQLSYHGQVRPLIQVLAQAWPQVSKSAEILPWATDEFAGKLMHLSLLDYMETAPVPSADDPALLEATSPYGVWKKGWLERFVPRLTASDHSPWQPADFGEAVDADQWHDNINNLLAEFVANRHRAGVPYGRGYLAWMQLAEALERQFVAPAAPPRPRDGGGGRGKRKGKGKKHGGKSRSKAPSSPLVPRYQTMDKVLVNLFPFLGAQPYKAAAVLELLPAYLHFLARLGLIHPAEMDAALTELQPLKKRLSGVLENYGADLRAVDAAAAAWSGEALDGLRNDPVLAEARATPPASPAPQPEKPTPRPSALLTYTFKITYLRASDVWRTIEIVEDQTLDNLHYAIQRAVDFDTDHLYSFFMSGYAWDKSTEYAAPYADGPSAARMKIRDLNLRMKQRFLYLFDYGDEHRFEVQLVGINPDAPKGDYPRVVEHHGKNPSQYAGWDDEEWEEDEDEV
;
A
#
# COMPACT_ATOMS: atom_id res chain seq x y z
N MET A 1 -18.44 45.38 3.81
CA MET A 1 -19.53 44.61 3.17
C MET A 1 -20.80 44.70 4.03
N SER A 2 -21.96 45.05 3.41
CA SER A 2 -23.22 45.29 4.11
C SER A 2 -23.77 44.04 4.77
N LYS A 3 -24.27 44.12 6.01
CA LYS A 3 -24.97 43.06 6.76
C LYS A 3 -26.05 42.33 5.93
N LYS A 4 -26.62 42.99 4.91
CA LYS A 4 -27.63 42.45 4.01
C LYS A 4 -27.04 41.39 3.04
N ARG A 5 -25.80 41.56 2.56
CA ARG A 5 -25.10 40.57 1.71
C ARG A 5 -24.71 39.31 2.46
N LYS A 6 -24.27 39.45 3.73
CA LYS A 6 -23.97 38.27 4.59
C LYS A 6 -25.23 37.44 4.91
N LYS A 7 -26.39 38.12 5.13
CA LYS A 7 -27.65 37.42 5.39
C LYS A 7 -28.13 36.64 4.15
N LYS A 8 -28.07 37.26 2.95
CA LYS A 8 -28.48 36.60 1.69
C LYS A 8 -27.58 35.38 1.36
N ARG A 9 -26.27 35.49 1.60
CA ARG A 9 -25.34 34.32 1.45
C ARG A 9 -25.65 33.18 2.40
N ARG A 10 -25.97 33.49 3.65
CA ARG A 10 -26.33 32.46 4.65
C ARG A 10 -27.63 31.74 4.29
N GLU A 11 -28.65 32.47 3.86
CA GLU A 11 -29.93 31.92 3.40
C GLU A 11 -29.76 31.06 2.12
N GLN A 12 -28.88 31.46 1.21
CA GLN A 12 -28.57 30.67 0.00
C GLN A 12 -27.78 29.38 0.35
N SER A 13 -26.82 29.46 1.26
CA SER A 13 -26.08 28.29 1.75
C SER A 13 -27.02 27.27 2.44
N GLU A 14 -27.92 27.75 3.30
CA GLU A 14 -28.91 26.88 3.97
C GLU A 14 -29.90 26.21 2.99
N ALA A 15 -30.30 26.95 1.93
CA ALA A 15 -31.16 26.39 0.90
C ALA A 15 -30.42 25.32 0.03
N ARG A 16 -29.13 25.54 -0.28
CA ARG A 16 -28.28 24.57 -0.97
C ARG A 16 -28.05 23.32 -0.10
N ARG A 17 -27.80 23.49 1.19
CA ARG A 17 -27.64 22.39 2.15
C ARG A 17 -28.91 21.52 2.23
N ARG A 18 -30.09 22.11 2.25
CA ARG A 18 -31.35 21.36 2.21
C ARG A 18 -31.47 20.51 0.94
N ARG A 19 -31.14 21.08 -0.23
CA ARG A 19 -31.20 20.35 -1.51
C ARG A 19 -30.16 19.24 -1.61
N ALA A 20 -28.95 19.43 -1.06
CA ALA A 20 -27.92 18.41 -1.02
C ALA A 20 -28.31 17.24 -0.09
N LEU A 21 -28.83 17.55 1.10
CA LEU A 21 -29.36 16.54 2.03
C LEU A 21 -30.52 15.74 1.46
N GLU A 22 -31.40 16.40 0.69
CA GLU A 22 -32.54 15.74 0.05
C GLU A 22 -32.09 14.81 -1.09
N ARG A 23 -31.06 15.20 -1.86
CA ARG A 23 -30.42 14.32 -2.87
C ARG A 23 -29.70 13.13 -2.23
N LEU A 24 -28.98 13.38 -1.13
CA LEU A 24 -28.31 12.32 -0.39
C LEU A 24 -29.30 11.33 0.21
N ARG A 25 -30.38 11.82 0.79
CA ARG A 25 -31.48 11.00 1.30
C ARG A 25 -32.10 10.13 0.21
N LYS A 26 -32.34 10.72 -0.95
CA LYS A 26 -32.88 10.00 -2.11
C LYS A 26 -31.91 8.95 -2.65
N ALA A 27 -30.61 9.26 -2.71
CA ALA A 27 -29.58 8.30 -3.11
C ALA A 27 -29.42 7.15 -2.10
N VAL A 28 -29.51 7.43 -0.80
CA VAL A 28 -29.49 6.41 0.26
C VAL A 28 -30.76 5.55 0.23
N GLU A 29 -31.92 6.15 0.00
CA GLU A 29 -33.18 5.41 -0.17
C GLU A 29 -33.16 4.54 -1.44
N GLU A 30 -32.56 5.00 -2.54
CA GLU A 30 -32.36 4.23 -3.77
C GLU A 30 -31.34 3.09 -3.56
N GLN A 31 -30.26 3.31 -2.81
CA GLN A 31 -29.30 2.26 -2.43
C GLN A 31 -29.92 1.23 -1.48
N HIS A 32 -30.75 1.65 -0.53
CA HIS A 32 -31.47 0.73 0.35
C HIS A 32 -32.58 -0.06 -0.36
N ALA A 33 -33.14 0.48 -1.44
CA ALA A 33 -34.13 -0.20 -2.26
C ALA A 33 -33.51 -1.26 -3.20
N THR A 34 -32.22 -1.17 -3.49
CA THR A 34 -31.47 -2.10 -4.36
C THR A 34 -30.53 -3.04 -3.61
N ALA A 35 -30.34 -2.85 -2.30
CA ALA A 35 -29.51 -3.74 -1.49
C ALA A 35 -30.28 -5.02 -1.12
N PRO A 36 -29.69 -6.21 -1.30
CA PRO A 36 -30.28 -7.43 -0.77
C PRO A 36 -30.34 -7.37 0.77
N PRO A 37 -31.37 -7.93 1.40
CA PRO A 37 -31.51 -7.92 2.85
C PRO A 37 -30.28 -8.60 3.51
N PRO A 38 -29.87 -8.15 4.71
CA PRO A 38 -28.78 -8.79 5.43
C PRO A 38 -29.12 -10.24 5.73
N PRO A 39 -28.15 -11.17 5.69
CA PRO A 39 -28.40 -12.56 6.00
C PRO A 39 -28.93 -12.70 7.44
N PRO A 40 -29.98 -13.50 7.65
CA PRO A 40 -30.51 -13.75 8.98
C PRO A 40 -29.50 -14.52 9.85
N PRO A 41 -29.54 -14.38 11.17
CA PRO A 41 -28.69 -15.18 12.07
C PRO A 41 -28.96 -16.67 11.90
N PRO A 42 -27.98 -17.56 12.12
CA PRO A 42 -28.14 -18.98 11.92
C PRO A 42 -29.23 -19.54 12.87
N LEU A 43 -30.29 -20.04 12.27
CA LEU A 43 -31.35 -20.73 12.98
C LEU A 43 -31.04 -22.23 13.16
N PRO A 44 -31.51 -22.88 14.21
CA PRO A 44 -31.36 -24.32 14.38
C PRO A 44 -32.13 -25.09 13.31
N LEU A 45 -31.56 -26.22 12.86
CA LEU A 45 -32.08 -27.09 11.81
C LEU A 45 -33.52 -27.47 12.03
N PRO A 46 -34.43 -27.22 11.06
CA PRO A 46 -35.80 -27.69 11.14
C PRO A 46 -36.02 -29.01 10.41
N SER A 47 -36.88 -29.84 10.99
CA SER A 47 -37.52 -30.97 10.38
C SER A 47 -38.42 -30.56 9.21
N LYS A 48 -38.50 -31.41 8.18
CA LYS A 48 -39.19 -31.22 6.90
C LYS A 48 -40.64 -30.70 7.01
N PRO A 49 -41.04 -29.73 6.18
CA PRO A 49 -42.43 -29.35 5.98
C PRO A 49 -43.12 -30.07 4.79
N PRO A 50 -44.46 -30.11 4.76
CA PRO A 50 -45.22 -30.72 3.67
C PRO A 50 -45.46 -29.76 2.49
N LEU A 51 -45.69 -30.36 1.33
CA LEU A 51 -46.01 -29.73 0.05
C LEU A 51 -47.30 -28.88 0.08
N SER A 52 -47.26 -27.71 -0.59
CA SER A 52 -48.46 -27.04 -1.11
C SER A 52 -48.18 -26.32 -2.43
N SER A 53 -49.11 -26.45 -3.29
CA SER A 53 -49.40 -26.21 -4.71
C SER A 53 -48.81 -24.98 -5.46
N PRO A 54 -48.77 -25.05 -6.79
CA PRO A 54 -47.99 -24.17 -7.66
C PRO A 54 -48.77 -22.93 -8.15
N LEU A 55 -48.06 -21.83 -8.38
CA LEU A 55 -48.46 -20.71 -9.21
C LEU A 55 -47.88 -20.87 -10.63
N PRO A 56 -48.49 -20.32 -11.68
CA PRO A 56 -48.22 -20.69 -13.04
C PRO A 56 -46.89 -20.11 -13.60
N ASP A 57 -46.22 -20.97 -14.36
CA ASP A 57 -44.93 -20.75 -15.01
C ASP A 57 -45.00 -19.69 -16.11
N GLU A 58 -44.19 -18.64 -15.97
CA GLU A 58 -43.54 -18.04 -17.12
C GLU A 58 -42.18 -18.77 -17.29
N PRO A 59 -41.74 -19.10 -18.51
CA PRO A 59 -40.51 -19.82 -18.71
C PRO A 59 -39.30 -18.87 -18.51
N VAL A 60 -38.78 -18.82 -17.30
CA VAL A 60 -37.39 -18.45 -17.06
C VAL A 60 -36.57 -19.62 -17.61
N GLU A 61 -35.92 -19.45 -18.77
CA GLU A 61 -34.91 -20.37 -19.23
C GLU A 61 -33.90 -20.50 -18.09
N SER A 62 -33.85 -21.66 -17.49
CA SER A 62 -33.11 -21.93 -16.28
C SER A 62 -31.62 -21.73 -16.55
N GLU A 63 -30.99 -20.78 -15.88
CA GLU A 63 -29.54 -20.57 -15.83
C GLU A 63 -28.75 -21.87 -15.51
N GLU A 64 -29.44 -22.90 -15.02
CA GLU A 64 -28.82 -24.19 -14.67
C GLU A 64 -28.38 -25.05 -15.87
N ASN A 65 -28.84 -24.80 -17.10
CA ASN A 65 -28.50 -25.59 -18.29
C ASN A 65 -27.71 -24.80 -19.37
N GLY A 66 -27.40 -23.54 -19.11
CA GLY A 66 -26.63 -22.70 -20.05
C GLY A 66 -25.20 -23.21 -20.27
N LEU A 67 -24.58 -22.73 -21.36
CA LEU A 67 -23.22 -23.06 -21.76
C LEU A 67 -22.21 -22.89 -20.59
N TRP A 68 -22.34 -21.81 -19.82
CA TRP A 68 -21.49 -21.52 -18.68
C TRP A 68 -21.64 -22.53 -17.53
N ALA A 69 -22.87 -22.99 -17.29
CA ALA A 69 -23.12 -24.02 -16.29
C ALA A 69 -22.53 -25.37 -16.69
N GLN A 70 -22.62 -25.74 -17.99
CA GLN A 70 -21.98 -26.93 -18.53
C GLN A 70 -20.45 -26.85 -18.40
N PHE A 71 -19.86 -25.70 -18.75
CA PHE A 71 -18.43 -25.46 -18.61
C PHE A 71 -17.96 -25.58 -17.14
N LYS A 72 -18.68 -24.98 -16.17
CA LYS A 72 -18.32 -25.07 -14.75
C LYS A 72 -18.35 -26.50 -14.20
N ARG A 73 -19.28 -27.33 -14.68
CA ARG A 73 -19.44 -28.75 -14.24
C ARG A 73 -18.45 -29.70 -14.92
N ALA A 74 -17.89 -29.31 -16.06
CA ALA A 74 -16.98 -30.15 -16.82
C ALA A 74 -15.60 -30.27 -16.12
N ASN A 75 -14.96 -31.43 -16.29
CA ASN A 75 -13.55 -31.58 -15.96
C ASN A 75 -12.67 -30.81 -16.97
N LEU A 76 -11.37 -30.72 -16.71
CA LEU A 76 -10.44 -29.94 -17.51
C LEU A 76 -10.48 -30.27 -19.02
N GLU A 77 -10.56 -31.54 -19.41
CA GLU A 77 -10.68 -31.93 -20.82
C GLU A 77 -12.04 -31.53 -21.41
N GLY A 78 -13.12 -31.70 -20.65
CA GLY A 78 -14.46 -31.23 -21.05
C GLY A 78 -14.50 -29.71 -21.23
N LYS A 79 -13.88 -28.94 -20.31
CA LYS A 79 -13.76 -27.48 -20.44
C LYS A 79 -13.04 -27.05 -21.72
N LYS A 80 -11.95 -27.73 -22.09
CA LYS A 80 -11.22 -27.48 -23.34
C LYS A 80 -12.08 -27.78 -24.55
N ILE A 81 -12.81 -28.90 -24.55
CA ILE A 81 -13.70 -29.29 -25.65
C ILE A 81 -14.80 -28.25 -25.82
N ILE A 82 -15.45 -27.82 -24.73
CA ILE A 82 -16.51 -26.81 -24.77
C ILE A 82 -15.94 -25.48 -25.33
N PHE A 83 -14.79 -25.03 -24.84
CA PHE A 83 -14.14 -23.80 -25.33
C PHE A 83 -13.84 -23.88 -26.85
N LEU A 84 -13.23 -24.96 -27.32
CA LEU A 84 -12.88 -25.11 -28.73
C LEU A 84 -14.12 -25.23 -29.61
N SER A 85 -15.13 -26.00 -29.20
CA SER A 85 -16.40 -26.13 -29.94
C SER A 85 -17.12 -24.78 -30.07
N THR A 86 -17.21 -24.02 -28.97
CA THR A 86 -17.87 -22.70 -28.99
C THR A 86 -17.09 -21.67 -29.81
N LEU A 87 -15.76 -21.78 -29.82
CA LEU A 87 -14.90 -20.94 -30.68
C LEU A 87 -15.12 -21.28 -32.18
N GLU A 88 -15.27 -22.56 -32.54
CA GLU A 88 -15.48 -23.01 -33.90
C GLU A 88 -16.89 -22.70 -34.44
N THR A 89 -17.90 -22.75 -33.57
CA THR A 89 -19.31 -22.39 -33.93
C THR A 89 -19.53 -20.88 -33.99
N GLY A 90 -18.63 -20.08 -33.44
CA GLY A 90 -18.78 -18.62 -33.36
C GLY A 90 -19.76 -18.14 -32.28
N GLU A 91 -20.16 -19.01 -31.36
CA GLU A 91 -21.06 -18.71 -30.23
C GLU A 91 -20.33 -18.09 -29.03
N LEU A 92 -18.99 -17.99 -29.10
CA LEU A 92 -18.16 -17.44 -28.05
C LEU A 92 -18.25 -15.91 -28.09
N ASP A 93 -18.66 -15.30 -26.97
CA ASP A 93 -18.54 -13.85 -26.73
C ASP A 93 -17.31 -13.51 -25.89
N ASP A 94 -17.08 -12.21 -25.61
CA ASP A 94 -15.89 -11.73 -24.91
C ASP A 94 -15.86 -12.16 -23.44
N GLU A 95 -16.99 -12.11 -22.74
CA GLU A 95 -17.09 -12.51 -21.33
C GLU A 95 -16.81 -14.02 -21.18
N TYR A 96 -17.40 -14.84 -22.04
CA TYR A 96 -17.17 -16.28 -22.05
C TYR A 96 -15.74 -16.62 -22.48
N ALA A 97 -15.18 -15.95 -23.49
CA ALA A 97 -13.83 -16.21 -23.94
C ALA A 97 -12.79 -16.04 -22.81
N PHE A 98 -12.85 -14.92 -22.13
CA PHE A 98 -11.96 -14.63 -20.99
C PHE A 98 -12.23 -15.57 -19.81
N GLY A 99 -13.49 -15.73 -19.41
CA GLY A 99 -13.90 -16.57 -18.29
C GLY A 99 -13.52 -18.05 -18.49
N MET A 100 -13.72 -18.59 -19.71
CA MET A 100 -13.39 -19.99 -20.02
C MET A 100 -11.88 -20.22 -20.02
N LEU A 101 -11.08 -19.34 -20.64
CA LEU A 101 -9.63 -19.47 -20.62
C LEU A 101 -9.05 -19.33 -19.22
N ASN A 102 -9.57 -18.42 -18.41
CA ASN A 102 -9.18 -18.30 -17.01
C ASN A 102 -9.58 -19.54 -16.19
N GLY A 103 -10.80 -20.06 -16.40
CA GLY A 103 -11.28 -21.27 -15.75
C GLY A 103 -10.44 -22.50 -16.12
N ILE A 104 -10.01 -22.64 -17.38
CA ILE A 104 -9.08 -23.68 -17.80
C ILE A 104 -7.71 -23.48 -17.14
N ARG A 105 -7.16 -22.26 -17.18
CA ARG A 105 -5.85 -21.96 -16.59
C ARG A 105 -5.77 -22.26 -15.10
N SER A 106 -6.84 -21.95 -14.35
CA SER A 106 -6.89 -22.18 -12.90
C SER A 106 -6.85 -23.67 -12.50
N GLU A 107 -7.18 -24.58 -13.42
CA GLU A 107 -7.13 -26.03 -13.19
C GLU A 107 -5.86 -26.68 -13.73
N LEU A 108 -5.04 -25.93 -14.49
CA LEU A 108 -3.76 -26.43 -14.99
C LEU A 108 -2.72 -26.47 -13.86
N ASP A 109 -1.92 -27.53 -13.84
CA ASP A 109 -0.70 -27.53 -13.04
C ASP A 109 0.33 -26.61 -13.71
N LEU A 110 0.42 -25.36 -13.23
CA LEU A 110 1.36 -24.38 -13.77
C LEU A 110 2.83 -24.69 -13.43
N ARG A 111 3.10 -25.70 -12.59
CA ARG A 111 4.46 -26.23 -12.38
C ARG A 111 4.89 -27.10 -13.57
N ASP A 112 3.94 -27.74 -14.24
CA ASP A 112 4.21 -28.52 -15.44
C ASP A 112 4.31 -27.65 -16.70
N ARG A 113 5.43 -27.77 -17.41
CA ARG A 113 5.68 -27.04 -18.67
C ARG A 113 4.68 -27.39 -19.76
N GLU A 114 4.28 -28.66 -19.86
CA GLU A 114 3.32 -29.09 -20.88
C GLU A 114 1.95 -28.46 -20.66
N SER A 115 1.53 -28.34 -19.41
CA SER A 115 0.30 -27.64 -19.01
C SER A 115 0.33 -26.15 -19.42
N ARG A 116 1.45 -25.44 -19.18
CA ARG A 116 1.62 -24.07 -19.67
C ARG A 116 1.54 -23.97 -21.19
N LEU A 117 2.19 -24.88 -21.91
CA LEU A 117 2.12 -24.93 -23.39
C LEU A 117 0.70 -25.23 -23.90
N ARG A 118 -0.09 -26.03 -23.19
CA ARG A 118 -1.51 -26.25 -23.52
C ARG A 118 -2.31 -24.96 -23.45
N TYR A 119 -2.13 -24.16 -22.41
CA TYR A 119 -2.75 -22.84 -22.30
C TYR A 119 -2.35 -21.92 -23.46
N THR A 120 -1.05 -21.83 -23.74
CA THR A 120 -0.53 -21.04 -24.87
C THR A 120 -1.20 -21.40 -26.19
N LYS A 121 -1.39 -22.71 -26.47
CA LYS A 121 -2.07 -23.19 -27.67
C LYS A 121 -3.54 -22.77 -27.74
N LEU A 122 -4.24 -22.73 -26.61
CA LEU A 122 -5.65 -22.27 -26.55
C LEU A 122 -5.76 -20.75 -26.81
N VAL A 123 -4.86 -19.96 -26.26
CA VAL A 123 -4.78 -18.51 -26.52
C VAL A 123 -4.48 -18.25 -27.99
N GLU A 124 -3.57 -19.00 -28.59
CA GLU A 124 -3.24 -18.90 -30.03
C GLU A 124 -4.43 -19.28 -30.92
N ARG A 125 -5.20 -20.32 -30.56
CA ARG A 125 -6.44 -20.68 -31.24
C ARG A 125 -7.47 -19.54 -31.17
N LEU A 126 -7.64 -18.92 -30.02
CA LEU A 126 -8.51 -17.73 -29.87
C LEU A 126 -8.05 -16.61 -30.80
N ARG A 127 -6.74 -16.32 -30.83
CA ARG A 127 -6.15 -15.28 -31.68
C ARG A 127 -6.44 -15.50 -33.15
N GLN A 128 -6.33 -16.76 -33.60
CA GLN A 128 -6.52 -17.14 -35.01
C GLN A 128 -7.98 -17.13 -35.45
N HIS A 129 -8.90 -17.62 -34.62
CA HIS A 129 -10.30 -17.83 -35.01
C HIS A 129 -11.22 -16.66 -34.59
N ALA A 130 -10.89 -15.94 -33.49
CA ALA A 130 -11.68 -14.82 -32.99
C ALA A 130 -10.78 -13.63 -32.59
N PRO A 131 -10.05 -12.99 -33.52
CA PRO A 131 -9.07 -11.96 -33.25
C PRO A 131 -9.67 -10.72 -32.54
N LYS A 132 -10.95 -10.43 -32.75
CA LYS A 132 -11.65 -9.34 -32.05
C LYS A 132 -11.80 -9.65 -30.56
N LEU A 133 -12.24 -10.86 -30.20
CA LEU A 133 -12.38 -11.30 -28.80
C LEU A 133 -11.01 -11.39 -28.12
N TYR A 134 -10.00 -11.89 -28.84
CA TYR A 134 -8.63 -11.89 -28.34
C TYR A 134 -8.15 -10.49 -27.94
N ARG A 135 -8.39 -9.47 -28.79
CA ARG A 135 -7.96 -8.08 -28.52
C ARG A 135 -8.66 -7.47 -27.30
N GLN A 136 -9.87 -7.87 -26.97
CA GLN A 136 -10.60 -7.34 -25.81
C GLN A 136 -9.91 -7.63 -24.48
N SER A 137 -9.27 -8.78 -24.34
CA SER A 137 -8.57 -9.21 -23.13
C SER A 137 -7.07 -9.45 -23.34
N ILE A 138 -6.48 -8.81 -24.36
CA ILE A 138 -5.09 -9.03 -24.80
C ILE A 138 -4.08 -8.86 -23.67
N ALA A 139 -4.28 -7.85 -22.80
CA ALA A 139 -3.40 -7.58 -21.67
C ALA A 139 -3.28 -8.78 -20.71
N TYR A 140 -4.42 -9.40 -20.38
CA TYR A 140 -4.46 -10.58 -19.50
C TYR A 140 -3.83 -11.81 -20.14
N TYR A 141 -4.09 -12.05 -21.41
CA TYR A 141 -3.48 -13.17 -22.13
C TYR A 141 -1.96 -13.00 -22.18
N HIS A 142 -1.48 -11.81 -22.55
CA HIS A 142 -0.05 -11.53 -22.62
C HIS A 142 0.62 -11.56 -21.24
N ALA A 143 0.00 -11.05 -20.18
CA ALA A 143 0.52 -11.19 -18.83
C ALA A 143 0.69 -12.67 -18.43
N ASN A 144 -0.27 -13.53 -18.79
CA ASN A 144 -0.16 -14.97 -18.54
C ASN A 144 0.93 -15.64 -19.39
N LEU A 145 1.08 -15.25 -20.66
CA LEU A 145 2.14 -15.77 -21.55
C LEU A 145 3.54 -15.32 -21.09
N ILE A 146 3.67 -14.08 -20.61
CA ILE A 146 4.90 -13.56 -19.97
C ILE A 146 5.22 -14.37 -18.71
N HIS A 147 4.22 -14.59 -17.86
CA HIS A 147 4.37 -15.42 -16.66
C HIS A 147 4.91 -16.83 -17.01
N ASP A 148 4.36 -17.46 -18.04
CA ASP A 148 4.78 -18.78 -18.49
C ASP A 148 6.18 -18.76 -19.15
N ALA A 149 6.50 -17.71 -19.90
CA ALA A 149 7.83 -17.51 -20.48
C ALA A 149 8.89 -17.34 -19.38
N VAL A 150 8.59 -16.56 -18.34
CA VAL A 150 9.47 -16.37 -17.17
C VAL A 150 9.68 -17.69 -16.43
N ALA A 151 8.60 -18.45 -16.16
CA ALA A 151 8.70 -19.76 -15.51
C ALA A 151 9.60 -20.74 -16.27
N ASP A 152 9.54 -20.69 -17.61
CA ASP A 152 10.36 -21.52 -18.50
C ASP A 152 11.78 -20.96 -18.73
N GLY A 153 12.08 -19.74 -18.30
CA GLY A 153 13.34 -19.04 -18.58
C GLY A 153 13.50 -18.60 -20.04
N ARG A 154 12.40 -18.43 -20.78
CA ARG A 154 12.37 -17.99 -22.18
C ARG A 154 12.41 -16.46 -22.28
N TRP A 155 13.52 -15.87 -21.86
CA TRP A 155 13.73 -14.41 -21.83
C TRP A 155 13.69 -13.78 -23.22
N GLU A 156 14.11 -14.52 -24.25
CA GLU A 156 14.10 -14.10 -25.65
C GLU A 156 12.70 -13.86 -26.23
N ALA A 157 11.66 -14.43 -25.60
CA ALA A 157 10.27 -14.21 -26.01
C ALA A 157 9.67 -12.88 -25.47
N LEU A 158 10.28 -12.27 -24.49
CA LEU A 158 9.72 -11.09 -23.82
C LEU A 158 9.47 -9.89 -24.74
N PRO A 159 10.38 -9.51 -25.67
CA PRO A 159 10.13 -8.38 -26.56
C PRO A 159 8.84 -8.53 -27.37
N GLU A 160 8.58 -9.72 -27.93
CA GLU A 160 7.36 -9.99 -28.70
C GLU A 160 6.11 -9.99 -27.81
N LEU A 161 6.20 -10.62 -26.62
CA LEU A 161 5.08 -10.71 -25.69
C LEU A 161 4.69 -9.35 -25.08
N LEU A 162 5.61 -8.39 -25.06
CA LEU A 162 5.37 -7.04 -24.54
C LEU A 162 4.76 -6.08 -25.57
N VAL A 163 4.79 -6.40 -26.87
CA VAL A 163 4.28 -5.50 -27.94
C VAL A 163 2.89 -4.92 -27.67
N PRO A 164 1.87 -5.69 -27.24
CA PRO A 164 0.53 -5.15 -27.02
C PRO A 164 0.46 -4.07 -25.96
N PHE A 165 1.37 -4.08 -25.00
CA PHE A 165 1.44 -3.03 -23.97
C PHE A 165 1.96 -1.68 -24.51
N ALA A 166 2.69 -1.70 -25.62
CA ALA A 166 3.12 -0.51 -26.34
C ALA A 166 2.06 -0.02 -27.33
N GLU A 167 1.36 -0.93 -27.99
CA GLU A 167 0.41 -0.61 -29.06
C GLU A 167 -0.95 -0.12 -28.53
N GLU A 168 -1.42 -0.64 -27.40
CA GLU A 168 -2.73 -0.34 -26.81
C GLU A 168 -2.58 0.05 -25.30
N PRO A 169 -1.78 1.07 -24.95
CA PRO A 169 -1.47 1.36 -23.54
C PRO A 169 -2.71 1.75 -22.71
N GLU A 170 -3.72 2.44 -23.28
CA GLU A 170 -4.94 2.78 -22.57
C GLU A 170 -5.71 1.55 -22.06
N ARG A 171 -5.66 0.45 -22.84
CA ARG A 171 -6.35 -0.80 -22.50
C ARG A 171 -5.54 -1.70 -21.58
N THR A 172 -4.23 -1.53 -21.55
CA THR A 172 -3.31 -2.49 -20.94
C THR A 172 -2.67 -1.99 -19.64
N ILE A 173 -2.78 -0.68 -19.34
CA ILE A 173 -2.03 0.00 -18.27
C ILE A 173 -2.23 -0.65 -16.89
N GLU A 174 -3.45 -1.06 -16.54
CA GLU A 174 -3.76 -1.68 -15.24
C GLU A 174 -3.04 -3.04 -15.07
N THR A 175 -3.07 -3.87 -16.11
CA THR A 175 -2.41 -5.20 -16.09
C THR A 175 -0.89 -5.06 -16.16
N PHE A 176 -0.41 -3.99 -16.80
CA PHE A 176 1.01 -3.78 -17.04
C PHE A 176 1.81 -3.55 -15.76
N THR A 177 1.22 -2.93 -14.73
CA THR A 177 1.89 -2.75 -13.42
C THR A 177 2.42 -4.06 -12.84
N ARG A 178 1.63 -5.13 -12.93
CA ARG A 178 2.04 -6.46 -12.46
C ARG A 178 3.18 -7.04 -13.29
N VAL A 179 3.15 -6.85 -14.62
CA VAL A 179 4.21 -7.29 -15.54
C VAL A 179 5.51 -6.53 -15.24
N ILE A 180 5.43 -5.22 -14.97
CA ILE A 180 6.58 -4.40 -14.59
C ILE A 180 7.23 -4.95 -13.31
N ASP A 181 6.45 -5.20 -12.26
CA ASP A 181 6.98 -5.72 -11.01
C ASP A 181 7.59 -7.13 -11.19
N GLN A 182 6.96 -8.00 -12.00
CA GLN A 182 7.49 -9.31 -12.34
C GLN A 182 8.86 -9.24 -13.00
N LEU A 183 8.95 -8.49 -14.09
CA LEU A 183 10.18 -8.43 -14.88
C LEU A 183 11.29 -7.69 -14.12
N SER A 184 10.94 -6.66 -13.32
CA SER A 184 11.87 -5.98 -12.41
C SER A 184 12.42 -6.95 -11.36
N TYR A 185 11.58 -7.80 -10.79
CA TYR A 185 12.01 -8.83 -9.83
C TYR A 185 13.06 -9.77 -10.43
N HIS A 186 12.93 -10.11 -11.70
CA HIS A 186 13.87 -10.96 -12.43
C HIS A 186 15.02 -10.22 -13.12
N GLY A 187 15.15 -8.91 -12.95
CA GLY A 187 16.20 -8.10 -13.58
C GLY A 187 16.00 -7.88 -15.09
N GLN A 188 14.81 -8.16 -15.61
CA GLN A 188 14.48 -8.01 -17.03
C GLN A 188 13.92 -6.59 -17.30
N VAL A 189 14.67 -5.55 -16.92
CA VAL A 189 14.19 -4.16 -17.01
C VAL A 189 14.32 -3.56 -18.41
N ARG A 190 15.33 -3.96 -19.19
CA ARG A 190 15.59 -3.38 -20.53
C ARG A 190 14.45 -3.59 -21.53
N PRO A 191 13.86 -4.80 -21.69
CA PRO A 191 12.67 -4.99 -22.53
C PRO A 191 11.48 -4.12 -22.07
N LEU A 192 11.30 -3.93 -20.76
CA LEU A 192 10.27 -3.06 -20.21
C LEU A 192 10.46 -1.61 -20.63
N ILE A 193 11.67 -1.06 -20.48
CA ILE A 193 11.98 0.32 -20.84
C ILE A 193 11.67 0.58 -22.31
N GLN A 194 12.06 -0.33 -23.18
CA GLN A 194 11.80 -0.22 -24.62
C GLN A 194 10.30 -0.08 -24.93
N VAL A 195 9.47 -0.92 -24.31
CA VAL A 195 8.02 -0.94 -24.51
C VAL A 195 7.35 0.29 -23.87
N LEU A 196 7.75 0.64 -22.65
CA LEU A 196 7.21 1.81 -21.94
C LEU A 196 7.57 3.11 -22.67
N ALA A 197 8.79 3.23 -23.21
CA ALA A 197 9.22 4.39 -23.98
C ALA A 197 8.44 4.53 -25.30
N GLN A 198 8.09 3.40 -25.94
CA GLN A 198 7.22 3.41 -27.12
C GLN A 198 5.78 3.83 -26.79
N ALA A 199 5.25 3.40 -25.63
CA ALA A 199 3.90 3.75 -25.17
C ALA A 199 3.80 5.21 -24.69
N TRP A 200 4.89 5.77 -24.18
CA TRP A 200 4.89 7.09 -23.51
C TRP A 200 4.28 8.24 -24.33
N PRO A 201 4.57 8.43 -25.63
CA PRO A 201 3.97 9.49 -26.42
C PRO A 201 2.43 9.43 -26.50
N GLN A 202 1.85 8.25 -26.40
CA GLN A 202 0.40 8.05 -26.37
C GLN A 202 -0.13 8.27 -24.93
N VAL A 203 0.47 7.63 -23.94
CA VAL A 203 0.09 7.76 -22.53
C VAL A 203 0.12 9.22 -22.06
N SER A 204 1.18 9.96 -22.40
CA SER A 204 1.37 11.35 -21.96
C SER A 204 0.38 12.35 -22.60
N LYS A 205 -0.34 11.97 -23.66
CA LYS A 205 -1.29 12.81 -24.37
C LYS A 205 -2.72 12.30 -24.30
N SER A 206 -2.93 11.11 -23.75
CA SER A 206 -4.26 10.50 -23.68
C SER A 206 -5.15 11.26 -22.70
N ALA A 207 -6.36 11.60 -23.14
CA ALA A 207 -7.41 12.12 -22.27
C ALA A 207 -8.19 11.00 -21.54
N GLU A 208 -8.01 9.76 -21.93
CA GLU A 208 -8.68 8.59 -21.33
C GLU A 208 -7.91 8.08 -20.09
N ILE A 209 -6.60 8.37 -20.00
CA ILE A 209 -5.76 7.98 -18.87
C ILE A 209 -5.79 9.09 -17.82
N LEU A 210 -6.15 8.74 -16.61
CA LEU A 210 -6.20 9.70 -15.50
C LEU A 210 -4.81 10.28 -15.19
N PRO A 211 -4.68 11.56 -14.84
CA PRO A 211 -3.39 12.22 -14.60
C PRO A 211 -2.48 11.47 -13.61
N TRP A 212 -3.03 10.95 -12.53
CA TRP A 212 -2.26 10.18 -11.55
C TRP A 212 -1.66 8.89 -12.14
N ALA A 213 -2.34 8.24 -13.09
CA ALA A 213 -1.83 7.03 -13.75
C ALA A 213 -0.72 7.38 -14.76
N THR A 214 -0.82 8.55 -15.41
CA THR A 214 0.23 9.10 -16.26
C THR A 214 1.49 9.42 -15.44
N ASP A 215 1.33 10.05 -14.27
CA ASP A 215 2.45 10.36 -13.36
C ASP A 215 3.10 9.09 -12.81
N GLU A 216 2.29 8.07 -12.46
CA GLU A 216 2.81 6.78 -12.03
C GLU A 216 3.60 6.09 -13.13
N PHE A 217 3.09 6.12 -14.37
CA PHE A 217 3.76 5.54 -15.53
C PHE A 217 5.12 6.22 -15.81
N ALA A 218 5.14 7.56 -15.77
CA ALA A 218 6.36 8.35 -15.90
C ALA A 218 7.38 8.03 -14.80
N GLY A 219 6.92 7.97 -13.55
CA GLY A 219 7.75 7.61 -12.40
C GLY A 219 8.35 6.20 -12.54
N LYS A 220 7.58 5.23 -13.04
CA LYS A 220 8.09 3.89 -13.34
C LYS A 220 9.17 3.91 -14.42
N LEU A 221 8.97 4.65 -15.50
CA LEU A 221 9.98 4.81 -16.56
C LEU A 221 11.28 5.40 -16.01
N MET A 222 11.20 6.47 -15.23
CA MET A 222 12.40 7.06 -14.58
C MET A 222 13.14 6.04 -13.73
N HIS A 223 12.44 5.31 -12.86
CA HIS A 223 13.06 4.34 -11.96
C HIS A 223 13.63 3.12 -12.71
N LEU A 224 12.93 2.59 -13.71
CA LEU A 224 13.45 1.48 -14.52
C LEU A 224 14.68 1.89 -15.32
N SER A 225 14.70 3.12 -15.88
CA SER A 225 15.87 3.66 -16.58
C SER A 225 17.06 3.81 -15.64
N LEU A 226 16.84 4.25 -14.39
CA LEU A 226 17.89 4.24 -13.38
C LEU A 226 18.38 2.83 -13.07
N LEU A 227 17.48 1.85 -12.88
CA LEU A 227 17.87 0.46 -12.59
C LEU A 227 18.68 -0.15 -13.74
N ASP A 228 18.28 0.06 -15.01
CA ASP A 228 19.05 -0.41 -16.18
C ASP A 228 20.41 0.27 -16.26
N TYR A 229 20.46 1.58 -15.99
CA TYR A 229 21.72 2.30 -15.90
C TYR A 229 22.64 1.73 -14.82
N MET A 230 22.11 1.48 -13.62
CA MET A 230 22.86 0.90 -12.50
C MET A 230 23.38 -0.52 -12.81
N GLU A 231 22.65 -1.32 -13.59
CA GLU A 231 23.06 -2.67 -14.01
C GLU A 231 24.14 -2.64 -15.11
N THR A 232 24.22 -1.58 -15.90
CA THR A 232 25.00 -1.58 -17.16
C THR A 232 26.14 -0.59 -17.20
N ALA A 233 26.10 0.50 -16.42
CA ALA A 233 27.15 1.48 -16.39
C ALA A 233 28.41 0.93 -15.69
N PRO A 234 29.59 1.04 -16.29
CA PRO A 234 30.83 0.57 -15.66
C PRO A 234 31.16 1.26 -14.34
N VAL A 235 30.84 2.55 -14.24
CA VAL A 235 31.02 3.39 -13.05
C VAL A 235 29.79 4.32 -12.98
N PRO A 236 28.71 3.91 -12.32
CA PRO A 236 27.52 4.75 -12.18
C PRO A 236 27.80 6.06 -11.45
N SER A 237 27.29 7.19 -12.00
CA SER A 237 27.39 8.53 -11.42
C SER A 237 26.05 9.26 -11.47
N ALA A 238 25.78 10.08 -10.45
CA ALA A 238 24.55 10.86 -10.35
C ALA A 238 24.42 11.96 -11.42
N ASP A 239 25.54 12.46 -11.90
CA ASP A 239 25.68 13.53 -12.90
C ASP A 239 26.04 12.98 -14.29
N ASP A 240 25.96 11.66 -14.50
CA ASP A 240 26.20 11.06 -15.81
C ASP A 240 25.15 11.57 -16.82
N PRO A 241 25.62 12.24 -17.93
CA PRO A 241 24.70 12.71 -18.97
C PRO A 241 23.81 11.61 -19.54
N ALA A 242 24.32 10.37 -19.65
CA ALA A 242 23.54 9.24 -20.18
C ALA A 242 22.35 8.89 -19.27
N LEU A 243 22.52 8.93 -17.94
CA LEU A 243 21.41 8.75 -16.99
C LEU A 243 20.38 9.88 -17.09
N LEU A 244 20.87 11.12 -17.12
CA LEU A 244 20.00 12.30 -17.17
C LEU A 244 19.22 12.35 -18.49
N GLU A 245 19.84 12.03 -19.62
CA GLU A 245 19.19 11.94 -20.92
C GLU A 245 18.14 10.82 -20.94
N ALA A 246 18.42 9.65 -20.38
CA ALA A 246 17.52 8.52 -20.33
C ALA A 246 16.28 8.77 -19.47
N THR A 247 16.34 9.65 -18.48
CA THR A 247 15.24 9.90 -17.53
C THR A 247 14.49 11.20 -17.77
N SER A 248 15.13 12.23 -18.35
CA SER A 248 14.54 13.56 -18.57
C SER A 248 13.23 13.61 -19.37
N PRO A 249 12.94 12.71 -20.34
CA PRO A 249 11.67 12.74 -21.05
C PRO A 249 10.45 12.41 -20.16
N TYR A 250 10.68 11.80 -19.00
CA TYR A 250 9.62 11.28 -18.13
C TYR A 250 9.40 12.13 -16.88
N GLY A 251 10.35 12.97 -16.52
CA GLY A 251 10.24 13.85 -15.37
C GLY A 251 11.56 14.40 -14.87
N VAL A 252 11.50 15.01 -13.70
CA VAL A 252 12.67 15.59 -13.03
C VAL A 252 12.86 14.91 -11.69
N TRP A 253 14.09 14.44 -11.45
CA TRP A 253 14.44 13.88 -10.15
C TRP A 253 14.30 14.93 -9.04
N LYS A 254 13.77 14.50 -7.89
CA LYS A 254 13.78 15.34 -6.71
C LYS A 254 15.22 15.76 -6.42
N LYS A 255 15.43 17.06 -6.19
CA LYS A 255 16.75 17.65 -5.96
C LYS A 255 17.54 16.86 -4.90
N GLY A 256 18.78 16.48 -5.25
CA GLY A 256 19.67 15.72 -4.38
C GLY A 256 19.36 14.22 -4.26
N TRP A 257 18.36 13.71 -4.98
CA TRP A 257 17.98 12.29 -4.88
C TRP A 257 19.05 11.38 -5.52
N LEU A 258 19.48 11.69 -6.73
CA LEU A 258 20.50 10.91 -7.44
C LEU A 258 21.84 10.99 -6.70
N GLU A 259 22.27 12.20 -6.31
CA GLU A 259 23.51 12.44 -5.57
C GLU A 259 23.56 11.72 -4.23
N ARG A 260 22.38 11.46 -3.66
CA ARG A 260 22.26 10.74 -2.41
C ARG A 260 22.30 9.22 -2.59
N PHE A 261 21.57 8.68 -3.57
CA PHE A 261 21.34 7.24 -3.67
C PHE A 261 22.27 6.53 -4.65
N VAL A 262 22.66 7.14 -5.77
CA VAL A 262 23.57 6.47 -6.74
C VAL A 262 24.90 6.06 -6.09
N PRO A 263 25.59 6.91 -5.32
CA PRO A 263 26.82 6.51 -4.64
C PRO A 263 26.61 5.36 -3.63
N ARG A 264 25.46 5.33 -2.95
CA ARG A 264 25.14 4.27 -1.98
C ARG A 264 24.82 2.94 -2.64
N LEU A 265 24.10 2.98 -3.75
CA LEU A 265 23.78 1.78 -4.55
C LEU A 265 25.01 1.14 -5.18
N THR A 266 26.11 1.89 -5.37
CA THR A 266 27.37 1.41 -5.95
C THR A 266 28.45 1.14 -4.91
N ALA A 267 28.29 1.63 -3.66
CA ALA A 267 29.32 1.54 -2.64
C ALA A 267 29.74 0.09 -2.36
N SER A 268 31.04 -0.15 -2.30
CA SER A 268 31.62 -1.42 -1.80
C SER A 268 31.53 -1.50 -0.28
N ASP A 269 31.68 -0.36 0.38
CA ASP A 269 31.62 -0.19 1.82
C ASP A 269 30.27 0.42 2.25
N HIS A 270 29.97 0.32 3.52
CA HIS A 270 28.80 0.93 4.13
C HIS A 270 29.17 2.13 4.99
N SER A 271 28.22 2.99 5.26
CA SER A 271 28.38 4.09 6.22
C SER A 271 28.69 3.55 7.63
N PRO A 272 29.42 4.30 8.47
CA PRO A 272 29.76 3.90 9.83
C PRO A 272 28.54 4.06 10.77
N TRP A 273 27.46 3.36 10.47
CA TRP A 273 26.20 3.40 11.22
C TRP A 273 26.37 2.99 12.67
N GLN A 274 25.63 3.69 13.55
CA GLN A 274 25.53 3.35 14.96
C GLN A 274 24.04 3.10 15.32
N PRO A 275 23.72 2.25 16.30
CA PRO A 275 22.33 2.07 16.74
C PRO A 275 21.64 3.37 17.16
N ALA A 276 22.39 4.36 17.62
CA ALA A 276 21.89 5.69 18.00
C ALA A 276 21.33 6.48 16.81
N ASP A 277 21.79 6.23 15.58
CA ASP A 277 21.32 6.91 14.37
C ASP A 277 19.86 6.56 14.03
N PHE A 278 19.34 5.52 14.66
CA PHE A 278 17.98 5.02 14.47
C PHE A 278 17.15 5.05 15.77
N GLY A 279 17.69 5.66 16.83
CA GLY A 279 17.07 5.73 18.15
C GLY A 279 15.93 6.73 18.25
N GLU A 280 15.26 6.73 19.41
CA GLU A 280 14.12 7.63 19.70
C GLU A 280 14.50 9.12 19.74
N ALA A 281 15.78 9.43 19.92
CA ALA A 281 16.29 10.81 19.98
C ALA A 281 16.43 11.44 18.58
N VAL A 282 16.39 10.65 17.52
CA VAL A 282 16.50 11.12 16.12
C VAL A 282 15.15 11.68 15.69
N ASP A 283 15.14 12.86 15.07
CA ASP A 283 13.91 13.42 14.51
C ASP A 283 13.40 12.59 13.30
N ALA A 284 12.12 12.76 12.97
CA ALA A 284 11.47 11.91 11.98
C ALA A 284 12.06 12.05 10.57
N ASP A 285 12.46 13.26 10.15
CA ASP A 285 13.06 13.49 8.82
C ASP A 285 14.43 12.83 8.74
N GLN A 286 15.28 13.01 9.76
CA GLN A 286 16.60 12.39 9.81
C GLN A 286 16.50 10.87 9.92
N TRP A 287 15.52 10.36 10.68
CA TRP A 287 15.28 8.93 10.80
C TRP A 287 14.87 8.32 9.44
N HIS A 288 13.92 8.97 8.75
CA HIS A 288 13.50 8.59 7.41
C HIS A 288 14.68 8.56 6.44
N ASP A 289 15.51 9.59 6.49
CA ASP A 289 16.72 9.69 5.68
C ASP A 289 17.72 8.58 5.97
N ASN A 290 17.97 8.29 7.24
CA ASN A 290 18.89 7.24 7.65
C ASN A 290 18.40 5.84 7.20
N ILE A 291 17.10 5.55 7.35
CA ILE A 291 16.50 4.29 6.90
C ILE A 291 16.68 4.11 5.39
N ASN A 292 16.34 5.12 4.59
CA ASN A 292 16.45 5.00 3.14
C ASN A 292 17.91 4.88 2.68
N ASN A 293 18.85 5.55 3.35
CA ASN A 293 20.27 5.40 3.09
C ASN A 293 20.76 3.99 3.42
N LEU A 294 20.38 3.44 4.57
CA LEU A 294 20.72 2.08 5.01
C LEU A 294 20.14 1.02 4.04
N LEU A 295 18.90 1.21 3.58
CA LEU A 295 18.26 0.29 2.64
C LEU A 295 18.91 0.37 1.25
N ALA A 296 19.38 1.54 0.79
CA ALA A 296 20.17 1.65 -0.43
C ALA A 296 21.48 0.86 -0.33
N GLU A 297 22.20 0.96 0.80
CA GLU A 297 23.41 0.18 1.06
C GLU A 297 23.13 -1.33 1.17
N PHE A 298 21.97 -1.71 1.73
CA PHE A 298 21.51 -3.10 1.72
C PHE A 298 21.26 -3.61 0.31
N VAL A 299 20.59 -2.84 -0.56
CA VAL A 299 20.38 -3.20 -1.97
C VAL A 299 21.72 -3.37 -2.69
N ALA A 300 22.67 -2.45 -2.52
CA ALA A 300 24.03 -2.58 -3.05
C ALA A 300 24.71 -3.87 -2.58
N ASN A 301 24.59 -4.21 -1.30
CA ASN A 301 25.12 -5.45 -0.74
C ASN A 301 24.49 -6.68 -1.39
N ARG A 302 23.18 -6.67 -1.64
CA ARG A 302 22.48 -7.79 -2.32
C ARG A 302 22.85 -7.88 -3.79
N HIS A 303 22.97 -6.74 -4.47
CA HIS A 303 23.39 -6.72 -5.87
C HIS A 303 24.75 -7.39 -6.06
N ARG A 304 25.73 -7.10 -5.22
CA ARG A 304 27.05 -7.79 -5.22
C ARG A 304 26.95 -9.30 -4.98
N ALA A 305 25.88 -9.76 -4.34
CA ALA A 305 25.57 -11.19 -4.16
C ALA A 305 24.72 -11.78 -5.32
N GLY A 306 24.57 -11.05 -6.44
CA GLY A 306 23.86 -11.51 -7.63
C GLY A 306 22.35 -11.24 -7.64
N VAL A 307 21.82 -10.44 -6.70
CA VAL A 307 20.42 -10.04 -6.71
C VAL A 307 20.25 -8.84 -7.64
N PRO A 308 19.33 -8.87 -8.63
CA PRO A 308 19.06 -7.72 -9.49
C PRO A 308 18.64 -6.48 -8.69
N TYR A 309 19.05 -5.29 -9.12
CA TYR A 309 18.63 -4.02 -8.49
C TYR A 309 17.10 -3.90 -8.41
N GLY A 310 16.38 -4.33 -9.45
CA GLY A 310 14.92 -4.30 -9.46
C GLY A 310 14.28 -5.08 -8.30
N ARG A 311 14.80 -6.29 -8.00
CA ARG A 311 14.35 -7.08 -6.84
C ARG A 311 14.69 -6.39 -5.53
N GLY A 312 15.90 -5.87 -5.41
CA GLY A 312 16.32 -5.11 -4.25
C GLY A 312 15.45 -3.88 -4.01
N TYR A 313 15.11 -3.14 -5.06
CA TYR A 313 14.25 -1.97 -5.01
C TYR A 313 12.81 -2.31 -4.56
N LEU A 314 12.22 -3.39 -5.08
CA LEU A 314 10.90 -3.85 -4.63
C LEU A 314 10.89 -4.18 -3.13
N ALA A 315 11.95 -4.81 -2.63
CA ALA A 315 12.08 -5.10 -1.19
C ALA A 315 12.33 -3.81 -0.36
N TRP A 316 13.14 -2.88 -0.86
CA TRP A 316 13.41 -1.60 -0.20
C TRP A 316 12.12 -0.85 0.10
N MET A 317 11.26 -0.66 -0.91
CA MET A 317 9.99 0.05 -0.76
C MET A 317 9.14 -0.52 0.39
N GLN A 318 9.04 -1.83 0.49
CA GLN A 318 8.20 -2.48 1.50
C GLN A 318 8.85 -2.51 2.89
N LEU A 319 10.18 -2.66 2.96
CA LEU A 319 10.92 -2.59 4.22
C LEU A 319 10.88 -1.16 4.78
N ALA A 320 11.07 -0.13 3.95
CA ALA A 320 10.94 1.26 4.36
C ALA A 320 9.55 1.53 4.95
N GLU A 321 8.49 1.14 4.24
CA GLU A 321 7.11 1.29 4.71
C GLU A 321 6.88 0.57 6.05
N ALA A 322 7.38 -0.65 6.21
CA ALA A 322 7.21 -1.41 7.44
C ALA A 322 7.93 -0.74 8.62
N LEU A 323 9.15 -0.26 8.41
CA LEU A 323 9.95 0.40 9.45
C LEU A 323 9.36 1.77 9.81
N GLU A 324 8.90 2.55 8.82
CA GLU A 324 8.21 3.83 9.05
C GLU A 324 6.90 3.65 9.83
N ARG A 325 6.06 2.70 9.44
CA ARG A 325 4.84 2.36 10.19
C ARG A 325 5.14 1.94 11.62
N GLN A 326 6.24 1.23 11.84
CA GLN A 326 6.66 0.81 13.18
C GLN A 326 7.19 1.97 14.00
N PHE A 327 7.88 2.92 13.36
CA PHE A 327 8.40 4.12 13.98
C PHE A 327 7.28 5.08 14.39
N VAL A 328 6.23 5.21 13.55
CA VAL A 328 5.08 6.10 13.76
C VAL A 328 4.01 5.48 14.66
N ALA A 329 3.90 4.13 14.71
CA ALA A 329 2.84 3.47 15.47
C ALA A 329 2.91 3.83 16.96
N PRO A 330 1.81 4.33 17.56
CA PRO A 330 1.76 4.52 19.00
C PRO A 330 1.94 3.19 19.72
N ALA A 331 2.65 3.20 20.84
CA ALA A 331 2.73 2.03 21.71
C ALA A 331 1.30 1.54 22.01
N ALA A 332 1.02 0.26 21.76
CA ALA A 332 -0.30 -0.30 21.98
C ALA A 332 -0.77 0.04 23.42
N PRO A 333 -1.98 0.58 23.61
CA PRO A 333 -2.45 0.90 24.94
C PRO A 333 -2.43 -0.37 25.80
N PRO A 334 -2.03 -0.30 27.08
CA PRO A 334 -2.07 -1.45 27.96
C PRO A 334 -3.50 -2.00 27.95
N ARG A 335 -3.65 -3.29 27.66
CA ARG A 335 -4.97 -3.93 27.68
C ARG A 335 -5.66 -3.60 28.98
N PRO A 336 -6.94 -3.18 28.98
CA PRO A 336 -7.68 -2.93 30.20
C PRO A 336 -7.57 -4.19 31.07
N ARG A 337 -7.12 -4.04 32.29
CA ARG A 337 -7.27 -5.10 33.29
C ARG A 337 -8.76 -5.30 33.44
N ASP A 338 -9.28 -6.44 33.01
CA ASP A 338 -10.66 -6.83 33.27
C ASP A 338 -10.93 -6.61 34.75
N GLY A 339 -11.72 -5.58 35.03
CA GLY A 339 -12.23 -5.28 36.36
C GLY A 339 -13.15 -6.42 36.80
N GLY A 340 -12.60 -7.34 37.56
CA GLY A 340 -13.33 -8.46 38.12
C GLY A 340 -14.47 -8.01 38.99
N GLY A 341 -15.68 -8.17 38.52
CA GLY A 341 -16.91 -8.06 39.29
C GLY A 341 -17.83 -9.23 38.98
N GLY A 342 -17.84 -10.26 39.83
CA GLY A 342 -18.86 -11.29 39.67
C GLY A 342 -18.50 -12.63 40.34
N ARG A 343 -18.98 -12.84 41.53
CA ARG A 343 -18.93 -14.07 42.34
C ARG A 343 -19.33 -15.33 41.57
N GLY A 344 -18.47 -16.35 41.63
CA GLY A 344 -18.82 -17.71 41.22
C GLY A 344 -17.76 -18.71 41.64
N LYS A 345 -17.85 -19.29 42.85
CA LYS A 345 -16.99 -20.38 43.32
C LYS A 345 -17.18 -21.64 42.48
N ARG A 346 -16.16 -22.06 41.72
CA ARG A 346 -16.00 -23.48 41.37
C ARG A 346 -14.54 -23.89 41.58
N LYS A 347 -14.35 -24.83 42.54
CA LYS A 347 -13.09 -25.50 42.80
C LYS A 347 -12.76 -26.43 41.61
N GLY A 348 -11.68 -26.15 40.91
CA GLY A 348 -11.03 -27.08 39.97
C GLY A 348 -9.53 -27.02 40.20
N LYS A 349 -8.96 -28.15 40.67
CA LYS A 349 -7.51 -28.33 40.79
C LYS A 349 -6.88 -28.36 39.39
N GLY A 350 -6.18 -27.31 38.99
CA GLY A 350 -5.38 -27.24 37.77
C GLY A 350 -3.93 -26.85 38.14
N LYS A 351 -2.99 -27.66 37.70
CA LYS A 351 -1.55 -27.52 37.92
C LYS A 351 -1.07 -26.14 37.48
N LYS A 352 -0.43 -25.41 38.41
CA LYS A 352 0.36 -24.20 38.11
C LYS A 352 1.59 -24.59 37.28
N HIS A 353 1.57 -24.34 35.97
CA HIS A 353 2.78 -24.10 35.21
C HIS A 353 3.11 -22.61 35.34
N GLY A 354 4.02 -22.30 36.21
CA GLY A 354 4.62 -20.99 36.38
C GLY A 354 5.58 -20.72 35.21
N GLY A 355 5.04 -20.25 34.07
CA GLY A 355 5.83 -19.60 33.05
C GLY A 355 6.11 -18.17 33.53
N LYS A 356 7.30 -17.88 34.03
CA LYS A 356 7.82 -16.53 34.19
C LYS A 356 7.84 -15.91 32.79
N SER A 357 6.89 -15.00 32.48
CA SER A 357 6.99 -14.09 31.36
C SER A 357 8.28 -13.28 31.58
N ARG A 358 9.35 -13.66 30.92
CA ARG A 358 10.52 -12.81 30.74
C ARG A 358 9.99 -11.59 29.95
N SER A 359 10.07 -10.41 30.53
CA SER A 359 9.92 -9.16 29.78
C SER A 359 10.93 -9.20 28.64
N LYS A 360 10.42 -9.33 27.39
CA LYS A 360 11.26 -9.21 26.20
C LYS A 360 11.84 -7.80 26.21
N ALA A 361 13.18 -7.68 26.17
CA ALA A 361 13.83 -6.40 25.90
C ALA A 361 13.22 -5.77 24.65
N PRO A 362 13.08 -4.43 24.58
CA PRO A 362 12.60 -3.79 23.37
C PRO A 362 13.52 -4.15 22.21
N SER A 363 12.96 -4.66 21.11
CA SER A 363 13.72 -4.96 19.90
C SER A 363 14.14 -3.64 19.22
N SER A 364 15.27 -3.68 18.51
CA SER A 364 15.76 -2.56 17.71
C SER A 364 14.65 -2.01 16.78
N PRO A 365 14.56 -0.67 16.59
CA PRO A 365 13.61 -0.09 15.64
C PRO A 365 13.85 -0.53 14.18
N LEU A 366 15.04 -1.05 13.88
CA LEU A 366 15.43 -1.58 12.57
C LEU A 366 14.90 -2.99 12.30
N VAL A 367 14.44 -3.70 13.31
CA VAL A 367 13.90 -5.05 13.18
C VAL A 367 12.40 -4.99 12.94
N PRO A 368 11.91 -5.37 11.74
CA PRO A 368 10.47 -5.36 11.45
C PRO A 368 9.73 -6.34 12.36
N ARG A 369 8.67 -5.90 13.02
CA ARG A 369 7.81 -6.76 13.84
C ARG A 369 6.87 -7.56 12.95
N TYR A 370 6.55 -8.78 13.38
CA TYR A 370 5.61 -9.64 12.67
C TYR A 370 4.30 -8.92 12.31
N GLN A 371 3.67 -8.24 13.27
CA GLN A 371 2.39 -7.56 13.05
C GLN A 371 2.47 -6.43 12.01
N THR A 372 3.59 -5.70 11.98
CA THR A 372 3.79 -4.62 11.02
C THR A 372 4.03 -5.18 9.62
N MET A 373 4.92 -6.18 9.51
CA MET A 373 5.17 -6.87 8.24
C MET A 373 3.91 -7.55 7.69
N ASP A 374 3.14 -8.23 8.54
CA ASP A 374 1.89 -8.88 8.15
C ASP A 374 0.90 -7.87 7.55
N LYS A 375 0.75 -6.68 8.15
CA LYS A 375 -0.10 -5.62 7.62
C LYS A 375 0.39 -5.07 6.28
N VAL A 376 1.68 -4.76 6.16
CA VAL A 376 2.26 -4.27 4.91
C VAL A 376 2.06 -5.29 3.79
N LEU A 377 2.32 -6.57 4.08
CA LEU A 377 2.17 -7.63 3.10
C LEU A 377 0.72 -7.91 2.72
N VAL A 378 -0.23 -7.84 3.68
CA VAL A 378 -1.66 -7.99 3.38
C VAL A 378 -2.15 -6.88 2.45
N ASN A 379 -1.66 -5.65 2.61
CA ASN A 379 -2.02 -4.52 1.74
C ASN A 379 -1.55 -4.70 0.28
N LEU A 380 -0.60 -5.61 0.02
CA LEU A 380 -0.17 -5.96 -1.34
C LEU A 380 -1.13 -6.93 -2.06
N PHE A 381 -2.17 -7.41 -1.38
CA PHE A 381 -3.13 -8.36 -1.93
C PHE A 381 -4.57 -7.85 -1.85
N PRO A 382 -4.88 -6.63 -2.35
CA PRO A 382 -6.26 -6.20 -2.49
C PRO A 382 -6.99 -7.09 -3.50
N PHE A 383 -8.33 -7.07 -3.48
CA PHE A 383 -9.16 -7.83 -4.42
C PHE A 383 -8.83 -7.49 -5.88
N LEU A 384 -8.54 -6.22 -6.16
CA LEU A 384 -8.05 -5.74 -7.45
C LEU A 384 -6.63 -5.19 -7.29
N GLY A 385 -5.75 -5.49 -8.24
CA GLY A 385 -4.39 -4.93 -8.28
C GLY A 385 -3.39 -5.57 -7.32
N ALA A 386 -3.48 -6.88 -7.05
CA ALA A 386 -2.50 -7.59 -6.23
C ALA A 386 -1.05 -7.45 -6.76
N GLN A 387 -0.09 -7.28 -5.84
CA GLN A 387 1.32 -6.99 -6.11
C GLN A 387 2.24 -8.11 -5.56
N PRO A 388 2.12 -9.35 -6.07
CA PRO A 388 2.78 -10.52 -5.48
C PRO A 388 4.31 -10.44 -5.54
N TYR A 389 4.90 -9.74 -6.52
CA TYR A 389 6.36 -9.65 -6.66
C TYR A 389 7.01 -8.73 -5.62
N LYS A 390 6.31 -7.70 -5.15
CA LYS A 390 6.74 -6.90 -4.00
C LYS A 390 6.78 -7.75 -2.73
N ALA A 391 5.73 -8.54 -2.51
CA ALA A 391 5.67 -9.46 -1.38
C ALA A 391 6.75 -10.57 -1.47
N ALA A 392 6.98 -11.13 -2.66
CA ALA A 392 8.03 -12.12 -2.89
C ALA A 392 9.42 -11.55 -2.62
N ALA A 393 9.72 -10.33 -3.10
CA ALA A 393 11.01 -9.68 -2.90
C ALA A 393 11.32 -9.45 -1.42
N VAL A 394 10.33 -8.96 -0.66
CA VAL A 394 10.50 -8.79 0.78
C VAL A 394 10.69 -10.14 1.48
N LEU A 395 9.83 -11.12 1.18
CA LEU A 395 9.91 -12.41 1.84
C LEU A 395 11.26 -13.09 1.57
N GLU A 396 11.78 -12.99 0.36
CA GLU A 396 13.08 -13.53 -0.01
C GLU A 396 14.23 -12.80 0.68
N LEU A 397 14.21 -11.46 0.70
CA LEU A 397 15.35 -10.67 1.15
C LEU A 397 15.35 -10.35 2.65
N LEU A 398 14.24 -10.58 3.36
CA LEU A 398 14.12 -10.27 4.79
C LEU A 398 15.14 -10.98 5.67
N PRO A 399 15.44 -12.30 5.51
CA PRO A 399 16.50 -12.95 6.29
C PRO A 399 17.88 -12.33 6.04
N ALA A 400 18.17 -12.00 4.78
CA ALA A 400 19.43 -11.34 4.40
C ALA A 400 19.53 -9.91 4.94
N TYR A 401 18.40 -9.18 5.04
CA TYR A 401 18.36 -7.86 5.68
C TYR A 401 18.71 -7.94 7.17
N LEU A 402 18.11 -8.86 7.91
CA LEU A 402 18.42 -9.05 9.32
C LEU A 402 19.89 -9.45 9.54
N HIS A 403 20.42 -10.30 8.68
CA HIS A 403 21.84 -10.67 8.71
C HIS A 403 22.74 -9.46 8.39
N PHE A 404 22.38 -8.64 7.41
CA PHE A 404 23.09 -7.40 7.09
C PHE A 404 23.16 -6.46 8.30
N LEU A 405 22.05 -6.25 9.01
CA LEU A 405 22.03 -5.44 10.23
C LEU A 405 22.97 -6.01 11.32
N ALA A 406 22.97 -7.33 11.50
CA ALA A 406 23.84 -7.99 12.49
C ALA A 406 25.32 -7.84 12.11
N ARG A 407 25.67 -7.95 10.83
CA ARG A 407 27.05 -7.71 10.34
C ARG A 407 27.53 -6.28 10.52
N LEU A 408 26.63 -5.31 10.45
CA LEU A 408 26.94 -3.90 10.75
C LEU A 408 27.00 -3.60 12.25
N GLY A 409 26.68 -4.56 13.12
CA GLY A 409 26.60 -4.32 14.57
C GLY A 409 25.39 -3.47 15.00
N LEU A 410 24.44 -3.23 14.10
CA LEU A 410 23.21 -2.45 14.37
C LEU A 410 22.19 -3.24 15.21
N ILE A 411 22.27 -4.56 15.16
CA ILE A 411 21.54 -5.47 16.03
C ILE A 411 22.48 -6.58 16.53
N HIS A 412 22.18 -7.10 17.70
CA HIS A 412 22.94 -8.25 18.21
C HIS A 412 22.54 -9.55 17.47
N PRO A 413 23.46 -10.50 17.18
CA PRO A 413 23.11 -11.75 16.50
C PRO A 413 21.99 -12.56 17.17
N ALA A 414 21.86 -12.51 18.49
CA ALA A 414 20.74 -13.14 19.20
C ALA A 414 19.39 -12.47 18.90
N GLU A 415 19.38 -11.17 18.61
CA GLU A 415 18.19 -10.45 18.19
C GLU A 415 17.81 -10.81 16.75
N MET A 416 18.78 -10.96 15.85
CA MET A 416 18.58 -11.52 14.51
C MET A 416 17.91 -12.89 14.58
N ASP A 417 18.43 -13.80 15.42
CA ASP A 417 17.87 -15.15 15.58
C ASP A 417 16.43 -15.13 16.12
N ALA A 418 16.16 -14.24 17.07
CA ALA A 418 14.81 -14.03 17.61
C ALA A 418 13.85 -13.48 16.55
N ALA A 419 14.29 -12.50 15.74
CA ALA A 419 13.51 -11.92 14.66
C ALA A 419 13.21 -12.95 13.55
N LEU A 420 14.19 -13.72 13.11
CA LEU A 420 14.00 -14.81 12.15
C LEU A 420 12.96 -15.82 12.65
N THR A 421 12.97 -16.14 13.95
CA THR A 421 11.99 -17.04 14.56
C THR A 421 10.59 -16.41 14.61
N GLU A 422 10.49 -15.12 14.97
CA GLU A 422 9.22 -14.39 15.04
C GLU A 422 8.56 -14.23 13.68
N LEU A 423 9.36 -14.01 12.64
CA LEU A 423 8.90 -13.73 11.26
C LEU A 423 8.67 -15.02 10.44
N GLN A 424 9.14 -16.17 10.89
CA GLN A 424 8.97 -17.43 10.17
C GLN A 424 7.51 -17.79 9.81
N PRO A 425 6.47 -17.47 10.60
CA PRO A 425 5.07 -17.69 10.20
C PRO A 425 4.66 -16.95 8.93
N LEU A 426 5.32 -15.83 8.57
CA LEU A 426 5.07 -15.13 7.31
C LEU A 426 5.35 -16.03 6.11
N LYS A 427 6.46 -16.79 6.10
CA LYS A 427 6.74 -17.76 5.05
C LYS A 427 5.59 -18.74 4.84
N LYS A 428 5.09 -19.34 5.93
CA LYS A 428 4.03 -20.35 5.86
C LYS A 428 2.73 -19.81 5.26
N ARG A 429 2.38 -18.57 5.61
CA ARG A 429 1.16 -17.91 5.09
C ARG A 429 1.33 -17.43 3.66
N LEU A 430 2.47 -16.79 3.35
CA LEU A 430 2.70 -16.09 2.09
C LEU A 430 3.02 -17.01 0.92
N SER A 431 3.67 -18.16 1.12
CA SER A 431 4.01 -19.06 0.00
C SER A 431 2.76 -19.47 -0.79
N GLY A 432 1.68 -19.91 -0.11
CA GLY A 432 0.42 -20.23 -0.79
C GLY A 432 -0.29 -18.99 -1.35
N VAL A 433 -0.20 -17.84 -0.67
CA VAL A 433 -0.77 -16.58 -1.15
C VAL A 433 -0.07 -16.09 -2.41
N LEU A 434 1.27 -16.11 -2.46
CA LEU A 434 2.03 -15.72 -3.65
C LEU A 434 1.62 -16.53 -4.87
N GLU A 435 1.49 -17.85 -4.72
CA GLU A 435 1.07 -18.77 -5.78
C GLU A 435 -0.37 -18.47 -6.24
N ASN A 436 -1.30 -18.32 -5.29
CA ASN A 436 -2.70 -18.04 -5.57
C ASN A 436 -2.93 -16.67 -6.25
N TYR A 437 -2.11 -15.68 -5.94
CA TYR A 437 -2.18 -14.34 -6.54
C TYR A 437 -1.25 -14.16 -7.75
N GLY A 438 -0.71 -15.25 -8.27
CA GLY A 438 -0.05 -15.31 -9.56
C GLY A 438 1.38 -14.79 -9.57
N ALA A 439 2.14 -14.99 -8.49
CA ALA A 439 3.59 -14.99 -8.60
C ALA A 439 4.05 -16.19 -9.42
N ASP A 440 5.10 -16.02 -10.25
CA ASP A 440 5.67 -17.15 -10.94
C ASP A 440 6.45 -18.08 -10.00
N LEU A 441 6.64 -19.31 -10.44
CA LEU A 441 7.25 -20.35 -9.61
C LEU A 441 8.68 -20.04 -9.18
N ARG A 442 9.44 -19.31 -10.01
CA ARG A 442 10.82 -18.91 -9.66
C ARG A 442 10.83 -17.95 -8.48
N ALA A 443 9.88 -17.00 -8.45
CA ALA A 443 9.74 -16.07 -7.32
C ALA A 443 9.25 -16.77 -6.06
N VAL A 444 8.29 -17.70 -6.18
CA VAL A 444 7.77 -18.49 -5.05
C VAL A 444 8.88 -19.39 -4.46
N ASP A 445 9.61 -20.09 -5.32
CA ASP A 445 10.67 -21.01 -4.90
C ASP A 445 11.86 -20.24 -4.30
N ALA A 446 12.25 -19.09 -4.85
CA ALA A 446 13.29 -18.23 -4.29
C ALA A 446 12.92 -17.72 -2.89
N ALA A 447 11.69 -17.20 -2.74
CA ALA A 447 11.19 -16.76 -1.45
C ALA A 447 11.13 -17.92 -0.42
N ALA A 448 10.74 -19.11 -0.84
CA ALA A 448 10.72 -20.29 0.03
C ALA A 448 12.12 -20.76 0.42
N ALA A 449 13.07 -20.76 -0.53
CA ALA A 449 14.46 -21.18 -0.33
C ALA A 449 15.21 -20.30 0.68
N ALA A 450 14.98 -18.99 0.66
CA ALA A 450 15.59 -18.04 1.59
C ALA A 450 15.28 -18.34 3.08
N TRP A 451 14.19 -19.06 3.35
CA TRP A 451 13.78 -19.50 4.68
C TRP A 451 14.00 -21.00 4.93
N SER A 452 14.76 -21.68 4.08
CA SER A 452 15.14 -23.08 4.35
C SER A 452 16.03 -23.18 5.58
N GLY A 453 16.04 -24.33 6.22
CA GLY A 453 16.93 -24.58 7.37
C GLY A 453 18.39 -24.32 7.00
N GLU A 454 18.83 -24.81 5.86
CA GLU A 454 20.19 -24.64 5.35
C GLU A 454 20.55 -23.15 5.12
N ALA A 455 19.65 -22.38 4.49
CA ALA A 455 19.88 -20.94 4.26
C ALA A 455 19.96 -20.17 5.59
N LEU A 456 19.05 -20.41 6.53
CA LEU A 456 19.04 -19.76 7.83
C LEU A 456 20.25 -20.16 8.69
N ASP A 457 20.67 -21.42 8.64
CA ASP A 457 21.84 -21.91 9.36
C ASP A 457 23.12 -21.31 8.76
N GLY A 458 23.20 -21.10 7.44
CA GLY A 458 24.27 -20.36 6.80
C GLY A 458 24.41 -18.93 7.34
N LEU A 459 23.29 -18.21 7.50
CA LEU A 459 23.28 -16.85 8.07
C LEU A 459 23.67 -16.85 9.56
N ARG A 460 23.19 -17.82 10.32
CA ARG A 460 23.50 -17.95 11.76
C ARG A 460 24.95 -18.30 12.03
N ASN A 461 25.54 -19.13 11.18
CA ASN A 461 26.91 -19.64 11.34
C ASN A 461 27.95 -18.76 10.62
N ASP A 462 27.61 -17.53 10.21
CA ASP A 462 28.56 -16.58 9.64
C ASP A 462 29.73 -16.34 10.63
N PRO A 463 31.00 -16.63 10.24
CA PRO A 463 32.15 -16.44 11.12
C PRO A 463 32.31 -14.98 11.61
N VAL A 464 31.86 -14.01 10.82
CA VAL A 464 31.91 -12.58 11.19
C VAL A 464 31.06 -12.28 12.43
N LEU A 465 29.97 -13.04 12.64
CA LEU A 465 29.09 -12.88 13.80
C LEU A 465 29.54 -13.66 15.03
N ALA A 466 30.55 -14.53 14.91
CA ALA A 466 30.96 -15.41 16.01
C ALA A 466 31.48 -14.61 17.21
N GLU A 467 32.29 -13.58 16.98
CA GLU A 467 32.82 -12.73 18.06
C GLU A 467 31.71 -11.92 18.73
N ALA A 468 30.79 -11.35 17.96
CA ALA A 468 29.63 -10.62 18.47
C ALA A 468 28.70 -11.53 19.31
N ARG A 469 28.58 -12.83 18.99
CA ARG A 469 27.83 -13.81 19.78
C ARG A 469 28.43 -14.11 21.14
N ALA A 470 29.76 -14.02 21.24
CA ALA A 470 30.46 -14.24 22.49
C ALA A 470 30.29 -13.08 23.48
N THR A 471 29.94 -11.90 22.99
CA THR A 471 29.71 -10.71 23.80
C THR A 471 28.25 -10.68 24.26
N PRO A 472 27.92 -10.52 25.55
CA PRO A 472 26.54 -10.36 25.97
C PRO A 472 25.91 -9.13 25.28
N PRO A 473 24.62 -9.18 24.86
CA PRO A 473 23.94 -8.00 24.34
C PRO A 473 24.01 -6.87 25.36
N ALA A 474 24.37 -5.67 24.89
CA ALA A 474 24.42 -4.49 25.75
C ALA A 474 23.08 -4.33 26.48
N SER A 475 23.12 -4.17 27.80
CA SER A 475 21.92 -3.80 28.55
C SER A 475 21.37 -2.51 27.96
N PRO A 476 20.04 -2.41 27.75
CA PRO A 476 19.46 -1.16 27.26
C PRO A 476 19.94 0.00 28.13
N ALA A 477 20.44 1.06 27.49
CA ALA A 477 20.82 2.27 28.18
C ALA A 477 19.64 2.71 29.09
N PRO A 478 19.90 3.19 30.31
CA PRO A 478 18.84 3.68 31.17
C PRO A 478 18.06 4.74 30.41
N GLN A 479 16.76 4.52 30.24
CA GLN A 479 15.88 5.51 29.65
C GLN A 479 16.02 6.80 30.47
N PRO A 480 16.17 7.98 29.85
CA PRO A 480 16.13 9.22 30.59
C PRO A 480 14.82 9.24 31.40
N GLU A 481 14.95 9.47 32.71
CA GLU A 481 13.79 9.58 33.58
C GLU A 481 12.83 10.60 32.98
N LYS A 482 11.57 10.21 32.78
CA LYS A 482 10.52 11.12 32.37
C LYS A 482 10.51 12.30 33.35
N PRO A 483 10.61 13.55 32.88
CA PRO A 483 10.57 14.69 33.76
C PRO A 483 9.28 14.64 34.59
N THR A 484 9.42 14.72 35.90
CA THR A 484 8.29 14.82 36.84
C THR A 484 7.45 16.04 36.46
N PRO A 485 6.13 15.94 36.36
CA PRO A 485 5.27 17.06 35.98
C PRO A 485 5.40 18.19 37.02
N ARG A 486 5.83 19.37 36.56
CA ARG A 486 5.70 20.59 37.35
C ARG A 486 4.22 21.01 37.39
N PRO A 487 3.63 21.30 38.55
CA PRO A 487 2.23 21.70 38.61
C PRO A 487 2.07 23.14 38.09
N SER A 488 1.27 23.34 37.06
CA SER A 488 0.65 24.56 36.53
C SER A 488 1.08 25.15 35.20
N ALA A 489 2.01 24.56 34.44
CA ALA A 489 2.29 25.00 33.08
C ALA A 489 1.47 24.15 32.07
N LEU A 490 0.92 24.78 31.04
CA LEU A 490 0.25 24.07 29.93
C LEU A 490 1.32 23.52 28.99
N LEU A 491 1.21 22.23 28.64
CA LEU A 491 2.01 21.63 27.57
C LEU A 491 1.27 21.81 26.25
N THR A 492 1.90 22.47 25.28
CA THR A 492 1.34 22.63 23.93
C THR A 492 2.20 21.96 22.88
N TYR A 493 1.53 21.54 21.81
CA TYR A 493 2.11 21.01 20.59
C TYR A 493 1.85 21.99 19.47
N THR A 494 2.86 22.25 18.64
CA THR A 494 2.77 23.15 17.49
C THR A 494 2.87 22.32 16.21
N PHE A 495 1.82 22.36 15.40
CA PHE A 495 1.75 21.65 14.14
C PHE A 495 1.85 22.61 12.96
N LYS A 496 2.68 22.29 11.96
CA LYS A 496 2.63 22.89 10.64
C LYS A 496 1.74 22.02 9.75
N ILE A 497 0.70 22.63 9.20
CA ILE A 497 -0.29 22.00 8.33
C ILE A 497 -0.10 22.55 6.93
N THR A 498 0.30 21.70 5.97
CA THR A 498 0.56 22.06 4.57
C THR A 498 -0.50 21.46 3.68
N TYR A 499 -1.14 22.25 2.83
CA TYR A 499 -2.11 21.76 1.86
C TYR A 499 -1.38 21.11 0.67
N LEU A 500 -1.63 19.81 0.41
CA LEU A 500 -0.82 19.05 -0.56
C LEU A 500 -1.10 19.40 -2.03
N ARG A 501 -2.27 20.01 -2.33
CA ARG A 501 -2.55 20.51 -3.70
C ARG A 501 -1.88 21.86 -4.00
N ALA A 502 -1.43 22.59 -2.96
CA ALA A 502 -0.73 23.87 -3.09
C ALA A 502 0.23 24.01 -1.90
N SER A 503 1.45 23.56 -2.05
CA SER A 503 2.44 23.45 -0.96
C SER A 503 2.92 24.79 -0.40
N ASP A 504 2.63 25.90 -1.08
CA ASP A 504 2.80 27.27 -0.61
C ASP A 504 1.69 27.70 0.39
N VAL A 505 0.60 26.91 0.50
CA VAL A 505 -0.47 27.16 1.46
C VAL A 505 -0.25 26.31 2.71
N TRP A 506 0.13 26.98 3.81
CA TRP A 506 0.31 26.29 5.09
C TRP A 506 -0.13 27.16 6.27
N ARG A 507 -0.41 26.48 7.39
CA ARG A 507 -0.83 27.07 8.68
C ARG A 507 -0.02 26.45 9.80
N THR A 508 0.32 27.22 10.81
CA THR A 508 0.90 26.71 12.05
C THR A 508 -0.13 26.85 13.17
N ILE A 509 -0.49 25.73 13.79
CA ILE A 509 -1.52 25.66 14.83
C ILE A 509 -0.89 25.15 16.13
N GLU A 510 -1.13 25.88 17.21
CA GLU A 510 -0.75 25.49 18.56
C GLU A 510 -1.97 24.94 19.31
N ILE A 511 -1.80 23.76 19.93
CA ILE A 511 -2.87 23.00 20.59
C ILE A 511 -2.37 22.42 21.92
N VAL A 512 -3.21 22.38 22.97
CA VAL A 512 -2.85 21.83 24.30
C VAL A 512 -2.89 20.28 24.25
N GLU A 513 -2.03 19.66 25.05
CA GLU A 513 -1.88 18.21 25.14
C GLU A 513 -3.19 17.44 25.41
N ASP A 514 -4.11 18.04 26.18
CA ASP A 514 -5.39 17.43 26.55
C ASP A 514 -6.50 17.54 25.48
N GLN A 515 -6.29 18.38 24.46
CA GLN A 515 -7.20 18.49 23.32
C GLN A 515 -7.05 17.31 22.39
N THR A 516 -8.04 17.08 21.53
CA THR A 516 -8.16 15.90 20.69
C THR A 516 -7.81 16.19 19.22
N LEU A 517 -7.68 15.14 18.41
CA LEU A 517 -7.57 15.28 16.95
C LEU A 517 -8.81 15.96 16.34
N ASP A 518 -10.00 15.77 16.93
CA ASP A 518 -11.21 16.49 16.53
C ASP A 518 -11.10 18.02 16.78
N ASN A 519 -10.49 18.41 17.88
CA ASN A 519 -10.18 19.84 18.12
C ASN A 519 -9.19 20.38 17.07
N LEU A 520 -8.20 19.57 16.67
CA LEU A 520 -7.26 19.92 15.62
C LEU A 520 -7.97 20.05 14.26
N HIS A 521 -8.88 19.12 13.92
CA HIS A 521 -9.73 19.20 12.72
C HIS A 521 -10.44 20.55 12.64
N TYR A 522 -11.20 20.94 13.67
CA TYR A 522 -11.90 22.22 13.66
C TYR A 522 -10.97 23.44 13.59
N ALA A 523 -9.76 23.33 14.13
CA ALA A 523 -8.76 24.39 14.02
C ALA A 523 -8.23 24.52 12.60
N ILE A 524 -7.97 23.40 11.90
CA ILE A 524 -7.56 23.38 10.50
C ILE A 524 -8.65 23.98 9.61
N GLN A 525 -9.91 23.53 9.76
CA GLN A 525 -11.03 24.03 8.96
C GLN A 525 -11.18 25.55 9.07
N ARG A 526 -11.13 26.08 10.30
CA ARG A 526 -11.17 27.54 10.53
C ARG A 526 -9.97 28.27 9.91
N ALA A 527 -8.79 27.63 9.94
CA ALA A 527 -7.56 28.25 9.44
C ALA A 527 -7.51 28.36 7.91
N VAL A 528 -8.23 27.48 7.17
CA VAL A 528 -8.32 27.47 5.71
C VAL A 528 -9.66 27.97 5.18
N ASP A 529 -10.61 28.35 6.07
CA ASP A 529 -11.97 28.84 5.75
C ASP A 529 -12.84 27.81 5.02
N PHE A 530 -12.73 26.54 5.40
CA PHE A 530 -13.56 25.45 4.90
C PHE A 530 -14.80 25.25 5.79
N ASP A 531 -15.90 24.80 5.18
CA ASP A 531 -17.08 24.33 5.92
C ASP A 531 -16.80 22.94 6.52
N THR A 532 -17.37 22.66 7.71
CA THR A 532 -17.11 21.44 8.49
C THR A 532 -18.18 20.38 8.27
N ASP A 533 -18.71 20.24 7.06
CA ASP A 533 -19.90 19.44 6.73
C ASP A 533 -19.59 18.07 6.10
N HIS A 534 -18.32 17.72 5.94
CA HIS A 534 -17.87 16.46 5.38
C HIS A 534 -17.13 15.57 6.40
N LEU A 535 -17.00 14.27 6.07
CA LEU A 535 -16.21 13.32 6.85
C LEU A 535 -14.73 13.63 6.72
N TYR A 536 -13.99 13.25 7.74
CA TYR A 536 -12.54 13.42 7.79
C TYR A 536 -11.86 12.27 8.51
N SER A 537 -10.56 12.09 8.23
CA SER A 537 -9.69 11.18 8.96
C SER A 537 -8.27 11.72 9.11
N PHE A 538 -7.63 11.32 10.21
CA PHE A 538 -6.18 11.44 10.39
C PHE A 538 -5.54 10.08 10.22
N PHE A 539 -4.54 9.98 9.36
CA PHE A 539 -3.78 8.75 9.12
C PHE A 539 -2.36 8.94 9.64
N MET A 540 -2.04 8.32 10.77
CA MET A 540 -0.76 8.53 11.47
C MET A 540 0.44 7.99 10.69
N SER A 541 0.23 7.09 9.73
CA SER A 541 1.27 6.61 8.80
C SER A 541 1.61 7.61 7.68
N GLY A 542 0.80 8.67 7.50
CA GLY A 542 0.93 9.59 6.36
C GLY A 542 0.30 9.10 5.05
N TYR A 543 -0.24 7.88 5.01
CA TYR A 543 -0.88 7.31 3.82
C TYR A 543 -2.40 7.34 3.95
N ALA A 544 -3.09 7.93 2.97
CA ALA A 544 -4.55 7.94 2.92
C ALA A 544 -5.10 6.51 2.89
N TRP A 545 -6.26 6.33 3.53
CA TRP A 545 -7.00 5.06 3.60
C TRP A 545 -6.29 3.93 4.38
N ASP A 546 -5.20 4.22 5.06
CA ASP A 546 -4.57 3.27 5.98
C ASP A 546 -5.40 3.08 7.25
N LYS A 547 -6.38 2.20 7.19
CA LYS A 547 -7.28 1.87 8.30
C LYS A 547 -6.57 1.40 9.58
N SER A 548 -5.32 1.00 9.49
CA SER A 548 -4.55 0.52 10.66
C SER A 548 -4.03 1.64 11.54
N THR A 549 -3.91 2.86 10.99
CA THR A 549 -3.42 4.06 11.69
C THR A 549 -4.43 5.22 11.66
N GLU A 550 -5.67 4.95 11.22
CA GLU A 550 -6.73 5.92 11.07
C GLU A 550 -7.35 6.31 12.41
N TYR A 551 -7.62 7.62 12.55
CA TYR A 551 -8.57 8.18 13.50
C TYR A 551 -9.61 8.96 12.71
N ALA A 552 -10.83 8.42 12.65
CA ALA A 552 -11.91 8.95 11.84
C ALA A 552 -12.81 9.95 12.59
N ALA A 553 -13.64 10.66 11.85
CA ALA A 553 -14.69 11.52 12.36
C ALA A 553 -15.59 10.78 13.39
N PRO A 554 -16.20 11.47 14.36
CA PRO A 554 -16.98 10.82 15.43
C PRO A 554 -18.13 9.90 14.98
N TYR A 555 -18.62 10.10 13.74
CA TYR A 555 -19.75 9.36 13.16
C TYR A 555 -19.33 8.34 12.12
N ALA A 556 -18.03 8.16 11.88
CA ALA A 556 -17.49 7.16 10.98
C ALA A 556 -17.06 5.89 11.73
N ASP A 557 -16.96 4.77 11.01
CA ASP A 557 -16.49 3.51 11.58
C ASP A 557 -14.99 3.58 11.90
N GLY A 558 -14.60 3.10 13.08
CA GLY A 558 -13.20 3.00 13.49
C GLY A 558 -12.84 3.78 14.75
N PRO A 559 -11.54 3.92 15.07
CA PRO A 559 -11.07 4.74 16.19
C PRO A 559 -11.42 6.21 15.99
N SER A 560 -12.09 6.82 16.98
CA SER A 560 -12.60 8.18 16.85
C SER A 560 -11.55 9.24 17.17
N ALA A 561 -11.37 10.21 16.26
CA ALA A 561 -10.55 11.41 16.44
C ALA A 561 -10.98 12.25 17.67
N ALA A 562 -12.28 12.25 18.01
CA ALA A 562 -12.81 12.96 19.17
C ALA A 562 -12.37 12.36 20.54
N ARG A 563 -11.90 11.11 20.54
CA ARG A 563 -11.43 10.43 21.76
C ARG A 563 -9.91 10.39 21.87
N MET A 564 -9.18 10.68 20.79
CA MET A 564 -7.73 10.62 20.75
C MET A 564 -7.15 11.98 21.13
N LYS A 565 -6.54 12.08 22.31
CA LYS A 565 -5.84 13.28 22.78
C LYS A 565 -4.47 13.41 22.13
N ILE A 566 -4.01 14.64 21.91
CA ILE A 566 -2.71 14.92 21.32
C ILE A 566 -1.57 14.26 22.10
N ARG A 567 -1.59 14.32 23.45
CA ARG A 567 -0.57 13.66 24.28
C ARG A 567 -0.51 12.14 24.14
N ASP A 568 -1.63 11.50 23.82
CA ASP A 568 -1.73 10.04 23.74
C ASP A 568 -1.20 9.50 22.40
N LEU A 569 -0.95 10.38 21.42
CA LEU A 569 -0.36 10.05 20.12
C LEU A 569 1.15 9.72 20.21
N ASN A 570 1.82 10.07 21.33
CA ASN A 570 3.27 9.89 21.52
C ASN A 570 4.11 10.40 20.34
N LEU A 571 3.79 11.61 19.86
CA LEU A 571 4.41 12.20 18.68
C LEU A 571 5.88 12.56 18.94
N ARG A 572 6.71 12.40 17.92
CA ARG A 572 8.12 12.82 17.90
C ARG A 572 8.27 14.12 17.12
N MET A 573 9.30 14.91 17.46
CA MET A 573 9.64 16.11 16.69
C MET A 573 9.80 15.79 15.22
N LYS A 574 9.23 16.64 14.36
CA LYS A 574 9.14 16.53 12.90
C LYS A 574 8.36 15.34 12.37
N GLN A 575 7.71 14.56 13.24
CA GLN A 575 6.82 13.49 12.77
C GLN A 575 5.70 14.07 11.93
N ARG A 576 5.39 13.39 10.81
CA ARG A 576 4.35 13.75 9.87
C ARG A 576 3.24 12.72 9.88
N PHE A 577 2.02 13.20 9.64
CA PHE A 577 0.86 12.37 9.41
C PHE A 577 -0.09 13.10 8.45
N LEU A 578 -1.03 12.37 7.87
CA LEU A 578 -1.97 12.91 6.90
C LEU A 578 -3.29 13.27 7.57
N TYR A 579 -3.82 14.43 7.26
CA TYR A 579 -5.22 14.79 7.49
C TYR A 579 -5.94 14.85 6.15
N LEU A 580 -7.00 14.06 6.02
CA LEU A 580 -7.89 13.98 4.87
C LEU A 580 -9.25 14.54 5.25
N PHE A 581 -9.73 15.50 4.51
CA PHE A 581 -11.05 16.10 4.66
C PHE A 581 -11.84 15.96 3.37
N ASP A 582 -13.12 15.66 3.47
CA ASP A 582 -14.02 15.33 2.38
C ASP A 582 -13.53 14.14 1.55
N TYR A 583 -14.13 12.96 1.80
CA TYR A 583 -13.74 11.72 1.11
C TYR A 583 -14.08 11.72 -0.40
N GLY A 584 -14.95 12.66 -0.85
CA GLY A 584 -15.28 12.82 -2.26
C GLY A 584 -14.24 13.69 -2.98
N ASP A 585 -13.95 14.87 -2.42
CA ASP A 585 -13.01 15.83 -3.02
C ASP A 585 -11.57 15.64 -2.55
N GLU A 586 -11.36 14.80 -1.50
CA GLU A 586 -10.04 14.42 -0.97
C GLU A 586 -9.09 15.60 -0.72
N HIS A 587 -9.49 16.57 0.10
CA HIS A 587 -8.58 17.62 0.55
C HIS A 587 -7.53 17.05 1.50
N ARG A 588 -6.30 16.93 1.03
CA ARG A 588 -5.19 16.32 1.76
C ARG A 588 -4.27 17.38 2.34
N PHE A 589 -3.97 17.26 3.64
CA PHE A 589 -3.04 18.11 4.35
C PHE A 589 -1.98 17.27 5.05
N GLU A 590 -0.72 17.61 4.85
CA GLU A 590 0.37 17.08 5.67
C GLU A 590 0.39 17.84 6.99
N VAL A 591 0.37 17.12 8.10
CA VAL A 591 0.45 17.66 9.46
C VAL A 591 1.79 17.24 10.06
N GLN A 592 2.66 18.21 10.36
CA GLN A 592 3.98 17.98 10.93
C GLN A 592 4.10 18.61 12.32
N LEU A 593 4.57 17.84 13.31
CA LEU A 593 4.91 18.38 14.63
C LEU A 593 6.22 19.20 14.55
N VAL A 594 6.15 20.51 14.75
CA VAL A 594 7.29 21.42 14.63
C VAL A 594 7.75 22.02 15.95
N GLY A 595 6.96 21.86 17.03
CA GLY A 595 7.33 22.38 18.35
C GLY A 595 6.56 21.72 19.51
N ILE A 596 7.20 21.63 20.66
CA ILE A 596 6.58 21.24 21.93
C ILE A 596 7.02 22.29 22.97
N ASN A 597 6.05 22.94 23.60
CA ASN A 597 6.32 23.96 24.64
C ASN A 597 5.74 23.50 25.96
N PRO A 598 6.58 23.08 26.93
CA PRO A 598 6.11 22.64 28.24
C PRO A 598 5.68 23.77 29.18
N ASP A 599 5.96 25.01 28.83
CA ASP A 599 5.70 26.20 29.66
C ASP A 599 4.81 27.20 28.89
N ALA A 600 3.81 26.70 28.15
CA ALA A 600 2.92 27.54 27.39
C ALA A 600 2.05 28.44 28.27
N PRO A 601 1.79 29.71 27.88
CA PRO A 601 0.94 30.60 28.62
C PRO A 601 -0.51 30.11 28.64
N LYS A 602 -1.27 30.44 29.67
CA LYS A 602 -2.72 30.23 29.69
C LYS A 602 -3.37 31.09 28.60
N GLY A 603 -4.28 30.51 27.86
CA GLY A 603 -4.96 31.18 26.75
C GLY A 603 -5.94 30.24 26.04
N ASP A 604 -6.56 30.74 24.98
CA ASP A 604 -7.49 29.98 24.17
C ASP A 604 -6.71 29.12 23.17
N TYR A 605 -6.92 27.81 23.20
CA TYR A 605 -6.35 26.80 22.30
C TYR A 605 -7.47 25.92 21.73
N PRO A 606 -7.34 25.41 20.50
CA PRO A 606 -6.25 25.58 19.53
C PRO A 606 -6.25 26.97 18.90
N ARG A 607 -5.06 27.48 18.55
CA ARG A 607 -4.92 28.78 17.90
C ARG A 607 -3.97 28.73 16.70
N VAL A 608 -4.26 29.51 15.67
CA VAL A 608 -3.36 29.71 14.54
C VAL A 608 -2.30 30.74 14.96
N VAL A 609 -1.03 30.35 14.89
CA VAL A 609 0.10 31.22 15.26
C VAL A 609 0.81 31.81 14.04
N GLU A 610 0.72 31.14 12.89
CA GLU A 610 1.30 31.59 11.65
C GLU A 610 0.51 31.07 10.44
N HIS A 611 0.48 31.81 9.33
CA HIS A 611 -0.15 31.38 8.08
C HIS A 611 0.62 31.89 6.87
N HIS A 612 0.57 31.13 5.78
CA HIS A 612 1.15 31.49 4.49
C HIS A 612 0.23 31.04 3.36
N GLY A 613 0.23 31.79 2.27
CA GLY A 613 -0.61 31.52 1.11
C GLY A 613 -2.08 31.90 1.30
N LYS A 614 -2.79 32.11 0.18
CA LYS A 614 -4.24 32.38 0.15
C LYS A 614 -5.00 31.12 0.56
N ASN A 615 -6.14 31.27 1.24
CA ASN A 615 -7.00 30.13 1.53
C ASN A 615 -7.41 29.43 0.24
N PRO A 616 -7.29 28.09 0.17
CA PRO A 616 -7.74 27.34 -0.99
C PRO A 616 -9.27 27.39 -1.11
N SER A 617 -9.80 27.19 -2.33
CA SER A 617 -11.22 26.98 -2.50
C SER A 617 -11.58 25.55 -2.10
N GLN A 618 -12.62 25.40 -1.28
CA GLN A 618 -13.15 24.07 -0.92
C GLN A 618 -13.85 23.40 -2.11
N TYR A 619 -14.42 24.19 -3.03
CA TYR A 619 -15.18 23.74 -4.20
C TYR A 619 -14.56 24.34 -5.47
N ALA A 620 -13.33 23.94 -5.80
CA ALA A 620 -12.66 24.35 -7.03
C ALA A 620 -13.39 23.75 -8.25
N GLY A 621 -13.85 24.60 -9.15
CA GLY A 621 -14.55 24.22 -10.39
C GLY A 621 -16.03 24.59 -10.46
N TRP A 622 -16.59 25.22 -9.40
CA TRP A 622 -17.99 25.68 -9.43
C TRP A 622 -18.15 27.21 -9.42
N ASP A 623 -17.06 27.97 -9.33
CA ASP A 623 -17.09 29.44 -9.26
C ASP A 623 -16.76 30.15 -10.61
N ASP A 624 -16.42 29.41 -11.67
CA ASP A 624 -16.00 30.01 -12.96
C ASP A 624 -17.08 29.99 -14.05
N GLU A 625 -18.32 29.55 -13.80
CA GLU A 625 -19.46 29.85 -14.68
C GLU A 625 -20.15 31.12 -14.18
N GLU A 626 -19.59 32.29 -14.50
CA GLU A 626 -20.36 33.51 -14.64
C GLU A 626 -21.40 33.28 -15.75
N TRP A 627 -22.64 33.00 -15.34
CA TRP A 627 -23.79 33.14 -16.25
C TRP A 627 -23.90 34.61 -16.57
N GLU A 628 -23.49 35.02 -17.78
CA GLU A 628 -23.94 36.26 -18.40
C GLU A 628 -25.46 36.17 -18.51
N GLU A 629 -26.16 36.90 -17.62
CA GLU A 629 -27.57 37.17 -17.81
C GLU A 629 -27.69 38.12 -19.03
N ASP A 630 -28.09 37.56 -20.14
CA ASP A 630 -28.56 38.36 -21.29
C ASP A 630 -29.75 39.22 -20.84
N GLU A 631 -29.48 40.49 -20.48
CA GLU A 631 -30.46 41.54 -20.47
C GLU A 631 -30.57 42.08 -21.88
N ASP A 632 -31.41 41.46 -22.71
CA ASP A 632 -32.03 42.13 -23.87
C ASP A 632 -33.34 41.41 -24.19
N GLU A 633 -34.46 42.09 -23.82
CA GLU A 633 -35.65 42.27 -24.65
C GLU A 633 -36.68 43.13 -23.90
N VAL A 634 -36.79 44.34 -24.38
CA VAL A 634 -38.04 45.14 -24.37
C VAL A 634 -38.56 45.26 -25.76
#